data_cf9de2b05a42f26ad63cc5139da75b92
#
_entry.id   cf9de2b05a42f26ad63cc5139da75b92
#
_cell.length_a   1.000
_cell.length_b   1.000
_cell.length_c   1.000
_cell.angle_alpha   90.00
_cell.angle_beta   90.00
_cell.angle_gamma   90.00
#
_symmetry.space_group_name_H-M   'P 1'
#
loop_
_entity.id
_entity.type
_entity.pdbx_description
1 polymer ?
#
loop_
_entity_poly.entity_id
_entity_poly.type
_entity_poly.pdbx_seq_one_letter_code
_entity_poly.pdbx_strand_id
1 'polypeptide(L)'
;MGGNSKEKNRERECNNIMYLKINFAKFKKVLTVIVAILVLSAGSWFIFNRIEESSKPKEMIQATIHLVNYCAVSNNSFMMQSIPEGPRAFFGGSKVNLRAPKGQKMQLVASSRYPDFSFEGPIIRLAEENTVIADCEGKGPSTLEGLKGKF
;
A
#
# COMPACT_ATOMS: atom_id res chain seq x y z
N MET A 1 -62.19 55.09 -19.90
CA MET A 1 -61.58 53.91 -20.57
C MET A 1 -60.11 53.85 -20.21
N GLY A 2 -59.71 53.12 -19.19
CA GLY A 2 -58.30 53.09 -18.69
C GLY A 2 -58.00 51.93 -17.73
N GLY A 3 -58.49 50.71 -18.04
CA GLY A 3 -58.40 49.59 -17.12
C GLY A 3 -57.50 48.40 -17.53
N ASN A 4 -56.89 48.40 -18.72
CA ASN A 4 -56.39 47.16 -19.32
C ASN A 4 -54.85 47.02 -19.40
N SER A 5 -54.09 48.00 -18.91
CA SER A 5 -52.61 47.95 -19.00
C SER A 5 -51.91 47.31 -17.82
N LYS A 6 -52.48 47.45 -16.63
CA LYS A 6 -51.86 46.90 -15.39
C LYS A 6 -52.07 45.39 -15.23
N GLU A 7 -53.13 44.85 -15.73
CA GLU A 7 -53.46 43.42 -15.63
C GLU A 7 -52.56 42.59 -16.58
N LYS A 8 -52.32 43.10 -17.78
CA LYS A 8 -51.45 42.46 -18.79
C LYS A 8 -49.98 42.40 -18.38
N ASN A 9 -49.50 43.35 -17.56
CA ASN A 9 -48.14 43.31 -17.00
C ASN A 9 -48.01 42.31 -15.86
N ARG A 10 -49.03 42.13 -15.03
CA ARG A 10 -49.01 41.11 -13.94
C ARG A 10 -48.97 39.68 -14.46
N GLU A 11 -49.72 39.40 -15.54
CA GLU A 11 -49.64 38.05 -16.17
C GLU A 11 -48.31 37.75 -16.80
N ARG A 12 -47.64 38.75 -17.38
CA ARG A 12 -46.28 38.57 -17.95
C ARG A 12 -45.22 38.32 -16.86
N GLU A 13 -45.31 38.98 -15.72
CA GLU A 13 -44.40 38.74 -14.58
C GLU A 13 -44.60 37.36 -13.96
N CYS A 14 -45.88 36.93 -13.76
CA CYS A 14 -46.16 35.58 -13.25
C CYS A 14 -45.63 34.47 -14.20
N ASN A 15 -45.83 34.64 -15.51
CA ASN A 15 -45.31 33.66 -16.48
C ASN A 15 -43.77 33.60 -16.50
N ASN A 16 -43.09 34.73 -16.42
CA ASN A 16 -41.63 34.77 -16.38
C ASN A 16 -41.06 34.13 -15.12
N ILE A 17 -41.67 34.31 -13.96
CA ILE A 17 -41.24 33.69 -12.71
C ILE A 17 -41.48 32.16 -12.72
N MET A 18 -42.56 31.73 -13.39
CA MET A 18 -42.85 30.30 -13.54
C MET A 18 -41.86 29.61 -14.49
N TYR A 19 -41.49 30.24 -15.59
CA TYR A 19 -40.47 29.73 -16.51
C TYR A 19 -39.11 29.65 -15.87
N LEU A 20 -38.71 30.63 -15.07
CA LEU A 20 -37.43 30.61 -14.36
C LEU A 20 -37.40 29.48 -13.32
N LYS A 21 -38.49 29.23 -12.59
CA LYS A 21 -38.54 28.10 -11.60
C LYS A 21 -38.47 26.73 -12.28
N ILE A 22 -39.11 26.54 -13.44
CA ILE A 22 -39.10 25.29 -14.19
C ILE A 22 -37.71 25.01 -14.77
N ASN A 23 -37.03 25.99 -15.27
CA ASN A 23 -35.67 25.86 -15.79
C ASN A 23 -34.65 25.58 -14.68
N PHE A 24 -34.81 26.19 -13.52
CA PHE A 24 -33.91 25.96 -12.38
C PHE A 24 -34.01 24.54 -11.81
N ALA A 25 -35.21 23.97 -11.78
CA ALA A 25 -35.43 22.59 -11.34
C ALA A 25 -34.82 21.57 -12.35
N LYS A 26 -34.96 21.83 -13.66
CA LYS A 26 -34.30 21.00 -14.70
C LYS A 26 -32.78 21.14 -14.66
N PHE A 27 -32.27 22.35 -14.45
CA PHE A 27 -30.83 22.62 -14.33
C PHE A 27 -30.23 21.90 -13.13
N LYS A 28 -30.87 21.91 -11.94
CA LYS A 28 -30.41 21.14 -10.79
C LYS A 28 -30.30 19.63 -11.07
N LYS A 29 -31.30 19.05 -11.74
CA LYS A 29 -31.27 17.62 -12.08
C LYS A 29 -30.12 17.29 -13.04
N VAL A 30 -29.90 18.10 -14.07
CA VAL A 30 -28.80 17.93 -15.02
C VAL A 30 -27.45 18.09 -14.32
N LEU A 31 -27.30 19.09 -13.45
CA LEU A 31 -26.06 19.30 -12.69
C LEU A 31 -25.76 18.10 -11.76
N THR A 32 -26.79 17.57 -11.10
CA THR A 32 -26.62 16.39 -10.23
C THR A 32 -26.14 15.16 -11.01
N VAL A 33 -26.67 14.94 -12.21
CA VAL A 33 -26.23 13.83 -13.08
C VAL A 33 -24.80 14.03 -13.54
N ILE A 34 -24.41 15.24 -13.94
CA ILE A 34 -23.04 15.56 -14.37
C ILE A 34 -22.05 15.33 -13.21
N VAL A 35 -22.38 15.80 -12.00
CA VAL A 35 -21.53 15.59 -10.81
C VAL A 35 -21.40 14.09 -10.49
N ALA A 36 -22.47 13.32 -10.57
CA ALA A 36 -22.44 11.88 -10.35
C ALA A 36 -21.54 11.17 -11.36
N ILE A 37 -21.59 11.54 -12.63
CA ILE A 37 -20.72 10.98 -13.69
C ILE A 37 -19.26 11.34 -13.43
N LEU A 38 -18.96 12.57 -13.03
CA LEU A 38 -17.59 12.99 -12.71
C LEU A 38 -17.00 12.26 -11.52
N VAL A 39 -17.79 12.02 -10.47
CA VAL A 39 -17.35 11.26 -9.30
C VAL A 39 -17.09 9.81 -9.65
N LEU A 40 -17.95 9.18 -10.44
CA LEU A 40 -17.77 7.80 -10.89
C LEU A 40 -16.54 7.66 -11.81
N SER A 41 -16.33 8.60 -12.72
CA SER A 41 -15.16 8.57 -13.63
C SER A 41 -13.84 8.80 -12.89
N ALA A 42 -13.80 9.74 -11.94
CA ALA A 42 -12.61 9.99 -11.11
C ALA A 42 -12.29 8.78 -10.21
N GLY A 43 -13.31 8.16 -9.63
CA GLY A 43 -13.17 6.94 -8.83
C GLY A 43 -12.61 5.77 -9.65
N SER A 44 -13.14 5.55 -10.84
CA SER A 44 -12.66 4.50 -11.75
C SER A 44 -11.21 4.72 -12.19
N TRP A 45 -10.83 5.94 -12.49
CA TRP A 45 -9.46 6.28 -12.89
C TRP A 45 -8.46 6.05 -11.75
N PHE A 46 -8.84 6.39 -10.52
CA PHE A 46 -7.99 6.17 -9.35
C PHE A 46 -7.79 4.67 -9.05
N ILE A 47 -8.84 3.86 -9.19
CA ILE A 47 -8.76 2.40 -9.02
C ILE A 47 -7.90 1.79 -10.13
N PHE A 48 -8.09 2.22 -11.39
CA PHE A 48 -7.34 1.71 -12.54
C PHE A 48 -5.83 1.97 -12.40
N ASN A 49 -5.43 3.18 -12.03
CA ASN A 49 -4.02 3.52 -11.79
C ASN A 49 -3.39 2.69 -10.66
N ARG A 50 -4.15 2.36 -9.60
CA ARG A 50 -3.67 1.49 -8.53
C ARG A 50 -3.44 0.05 -8.97
N ILE A 51 -4.29 -0.46 -9.87
CA ILE A 51 -4.16 -1.82 -10.40
C ILE A 51 -2.95 -1.91 -11.33
N GLU A 52 -2.70 -0.90 -12.14
CA GLU A 52 -1.58 -0.88 -13.10
C GLU A 52 -0.22 -0.87 -12.40
N GLU A 53 -0.09 -0.17 -11.28
CA GLU A 53 1.14 -0.15 -10.48
C GLU A 53 1.42 -1.51 -9.81
N SER A 54 0.37 -2.27 -9.47
CA SER A 54 0.47 -3.64 -8.93
C SER A 54 0.80 -4.69 -9.99
N SER A 55 0.54 -4.41 -11.26
CA SER A 55 0.65 -5.37 -12.38
C SER A 55 2.01 -5.33 -13.09
N LYS A 56 2.88 -4.37 -12.78
CA LYS A 56 4.23 -4.34 -13.35
C LYS A 56 5.03 -5.56 -12.90
N PRO A 57 5.62 -6.34 -13.81
CA PRO A 57 6.47 -7.47 -13.45
C PRO A 57 7.61 -6.96 -12.57
N LYS A 58 7.64 -7.41 -11.32
CA LYS A 58 8.71 -7.04 -10.39
C LYS A 58 10.00 -7.71 -10.84
N GLU A 59 11.07 -6.92 -10.92
CA GLU A 59 12.41 -7.41 -11.21
C GLU A 59 12.80 -8.50 -10.21
N MET A 60 13.06 -9.70 -10.69
CA MET A 60 13.52 -10.82 -9.87
C MET A 60 15.02 -10.74 -9.69
N ILE A 61 15.47 -10.66 -8.46
CA ILE A 61 16.90 -10.63 -8.11
C ILE A 61 17.32 -11.92 -7.41
N GLN A 62 18.60 -12.26 -7.52
CA GLN A 62 19.26 -13.20 -6.62
C GLN A 62 19.78 -12.40 -5.42
N ALA A 63 19.24 -12.69 -4.24
CA ALA A 63 19.61 -12.00 -3.02
C ALA A 63 20.39 -12.93 -2.08
N THR A 64 21.46 -12.41 -1.50
CA THR A 64 22.21 -13.02 -0.42
C THR A 64 21.85 -12.34 0.88
N ILE A 65 21.44 -13.10 1.90
CA ILE A 65 21.13 -12.58 3.23
C ILE A 65 22.12 -13.16 4.22
N HIS A 66 22.86 -12.30 4.89
CA HIS A 66 23.79 -12.63 5.97
C HIS A 66 23.09 -12.54 7.33
N LEU A 67 23.20 -13.57 8.12
CA LEU A 67 22.67 -13.64 9.50
C LEU A 67 23.81 -13.41 10.49
N VAL A 68 23.67 -12.38 11.32
CA VAL A 68 24.48 -12.14 12.50
C VAL A 68 23.66 -12.57 13.73
N ASN A 69 24.08 -13.63 14.37
CA ASN A 69 23.32 -14.27 15.43
C ASN A 69 23.96 -13.97 16.80
N TYR A 70 23.22 -13.27 17.66
CA TYR A 70 23.55 -13.00 19.06
C TYR A 70 22.69 -13.82 20.03
N CYS A 71 21.89 -14.76 19.52
CA CYS A 71 21.09 -15.66 20.34
C CYS A 71 21.89 -16.90 20.71
N ALA A 72 21.56 -17.54 21.82
CA ALA A 72 22.17 -18.81 22.29
C ALA A 72 21.67 -20.02 21.47
N VAL A 73 21.06 -19.82 20.31
CA VAL A 73 20.54 -20.89 19.46
C VAL A 73 21.32 -20.94 18.14
N SER A 74 21.26 -22.08 17.46
CA SER A 74 21.92 -22.28 16.16
C SER A 74 21.26 -21.45 15.07
N ASN A 75 22.02 -21.06 14.03
CA ASN A 75 21.51 -20.33 12.87
C ASN A 75 20.37 -21.07 12.16
N ASN A 76 20.33 -22.38 12.21
CA ASN A 76 19.25 -23.21 11.64
C ASN A 76 17.89 -22.98 12.30
N SER A 77 17.88 -22.36 13.48
CA SER A 77 16.65 -21.99 14.19
C SER A 77 15.96 -20.76 13.61
N PHE A 78 16.55 -20.14 12.61
CA PHE A 78 16.01 -18.95 11.95
C PHE A 78 15.65 -19.21 10.49
N MET A 79 14.67 -18.44 10.00
CA MET A 79 14.32 -18.38 8.58
C MET A 79 13.89 -16.96 8.19
N MET A 80 14.03 -16.63 6.91
CA MET A 80 13.40 -15.46 6.31
C MET A 80 12.04 -15.86 5.76
N GLN A 81 11.03 -15.07 6.07
CA GLN A 81 9.66 -15.24 5.58
C GLN A 81 9.19 -13.98 4.87
N SER A 82 8.59 -14.13 3.71
CA SER A 82 7.98 -13.00 2.97
C SER A 82 6.72 -12.48 3.64
N ILE A 83 6.51 -11.17 3.54
CA ILE A 83 5.31 -10.47 4.00
C ILE A 83 4.70 -9.69 2.80
N PRO A 84 3.42 -9.90 2.43
CA PRO A 84 2.57 -11.03 2.82
C PRO A 84 3.14 -12.36 2.34
N GLU A 85 2.41 -13.45 2.41
CA GLU A 85 2.86 -14.80 2.04
C GLU A 85 3.71 -14.85 0.76
N GLY A 86 4.75 -15.69 0.77
CA GLY A 86 5.66 -15.84 -0.34
C GLY A 86 6.82 -16.78 -0.01
N PRO A 87 7.96 -16.65 -0.72
CA PRO A 87 9.11 -17.52 -0.53
C PRO A 87 9.65 -17.47 0.91
N ARG A 88 10.08 -18.64 1.37
CA ARG A 88 10.75 -18.83 2.67
C ARG A 88 12.17 -19.30 2.42
N ALA A 89 13.12 -18.83 3.21
CA ALA A 89 14.51 -19.24 3.12
C ALA A 89 15.04 -19.62 4.50
N PHE A 90 15.50 -20.85 4.65
CA PHE A 90 16.03 -21.40 5.90
C PHE A 90 17.53 -21.21 5.95
N PHE A 91 18.05 -20.72 7.07
CA PHE A 91 19.48 -20.62 7.27
C PHE A 91 20.07 -22.02 7.57
N GLY A 92 21.02 -22.45 6.74
CA GLY A 92 21.86 -23.63 7.02
C GLY A 92 23.22 -23.26 7.64
N GLY A 93 23.48 -21.95 7.75
CA GLY A 93 24.73 -21.36 8.26
C GLY A 93 24.53 -19.86 8.44
N SER A 94 25.60 -19.07 8.28
CA SER A 94 25.53 -17.61 8.45
C SER A 94 24.96 -16.85 7.24
N LYS A 95 24.66 -17.54 6.13
CA LYS A 95 24.11 -16.92 4.94
C LYS A 95 23.10 -17.81 4.22
N VAL A 96 22.18 -17.20 3.50
CA VAL A 96 21.22 -17.87 2.63
C VAL A 96 21.04 -17.08 1.34
N ASN A 97 20.92 -17.82 0.23
CA ASN A 97 20.63 -17.26 -1.08
C ASN A 97 19.18 -17.58 -1.46
N LEU A 98 18.46 -16.59 -1.97
CA LEU A 98 17.11 -16.80 -2.49
C LEU A 98 16.86 -15.94 -3.72
N ARG A 99 15.92 -16.38 -4.55
CA ARG A 99 15.42 -15.61 -5.69
C ARG A 99 14.04 -15.07 -5.39
N ALA A 100 13.91 -13.76 -5.38
CA ALA A 100 12.64 -13.10 -5.08
C ALA A 100 12.57 -11.71 -5.75
N PRO A 101 11.39 -11.08 -5.79
CA PRO A 101 11.24 -9.72 -6.30
C PRO A 101 12.08 -8.73 -5.51
N LYS A 102 12.76 -7.81 -6.21
CA LYS A 102 13.47 -6.69 -5.59
C LYS A 102 12.50 -5.86 -4.73
N GLY A 103 12.95 -5.48 -3.54
CA GLY A 103 12.13 -4.72 -2.59
C GLY A 103 11.05 -5.51 -1.89
N GLN A 104 10.96 -6.84 -2.09
CA GLN A 104 10.07 -7.71 -1.32
C GLN A 104 10.33 -7.53 0.18
N LYS A 105 9.27 -7.36 0.96
CA LYS A 105 9.40 -7.34 2.42
C LYS A 105 9.62 -8.75 2.92
N MET A 106 10.65 -8.94 3.73
CA MET A 106 10.95 -10.19 4.39
C MET A 106 11.22 -9.95 5.88
N GLN A 107 10.80 -10.89 6.72
CA GLN A 107 11.01 -10.85 8.15
C GLN A 107 11.84 -12.03 8.59
N LEU A 108 12.79 -11.78 9.50
CA LEU A 108 13.52 -12.83 10.19
C LEU A 108 12.63 -13.38 11.31
N VAL A 109 12.36 -14.69 11.28
CA VAL A 109 11.50 -15.35 12.25
C VAL A 109 12.11 -16.68 12.70
N ALA A 110 11.56 -17.24 13.77
CA ALA A 110 11.89 -18.60 14.17
C ALA A 110 11.52 -19.60 13.09
N SER A 111 12.38 -20.57 12.85
CA SER A 111 12.13 -21.64 11.90
C SER A 111 11.06 -22.59 12.46
N SER A 112 10.09 -22.94 11.61
CA SER A 112 9.06 -23.92 11.94
C SER A 112 9.58 -25.32 12.29
N ARG A 113 10.88 -25.56 12.08
CA ARG A 113 11.56 -26.82 12.47
C ARG A 113 11.85 -26.89 13.99
N TYR A 114 11.75 -25.77 14.69
CA TYR A 114 12.05 -25.65 16.13
C TYR A 114 10.83 -25.04 16.84
N PRO A 115 9.78 -25.82 17.08
CA PRO A 115 8.50 -25.31 17.59
C PRO A 115 8.58 -24.69 18.99
N ASP A 116 9.58 -25.09 19.79
CA ASP A 116 9.79 -24.55 21.14
C ASP A 116 10.54 -23.21 21.15
N PHE A 117 11.00 -22.74 19.98
CA PHE A 117 11.69 -21.48 19.83
C PHE A 117 10.80 -20.46 19.13
N SER A 118 10.54 -19.34 19.78
CA SER A 118 9.80 -18.20 19.21
C SER A 118 10.73 -17.01 19.05
N PHE A 119 10.77 -16.44 17.87
CA PHE A 119 11.54 -15.25 17.56
C PHE A 119 10.86 -14.46 16.45
N GLU A 120 10.76 -13.17 16.65
CA GLU A 120 10.24 -12.22 15.67
C GLU A 120 11.25 -11.06 15.54
N GLY A 121 11.99 -11.07 14.46
CA GLY A 121 13.06 -10.14 14.20
C GLY A 121 12.69 -9.03 13.23
N PRO A 122 13.71 -8.32 12.70
CA PRO A 122 13.52 -7.17 11.83
C PRO A 122 12.88 -7.54 10.49
N ILE A 123 12.10 -6.59 9.98
CA ILE A 123 11.58 -6.62 8.60
C ILE A 123 12.55 -5.85 7.73
N ILE A 124 13.02 -6.48 6.65
CA ILE A 124 13.88 -5.86 5.64
C ILE A 124 13.17 -5.76 4.30
N ARG A 125 13.66 -4.86 3.44
CA ARG A 125 13.33 -4.84 2.01
C ARG A 125 14.47 -5.49 1.24
N LEU A 126 14.16 -6.54 0.49
CA LEU A 126 15.14 -7.36 -0.18
C LEU A 126 15.92 -6.57 -1.23
N ALA A 127 17.23 -6.58 -1.11
CA ALA A 127 18.23 -6.10 -2.07
C ALA A 127 19.14 -7.27 -2.46
N GLU A 128 20.14 -7.06 -3.30
CA GLU A 128 21.08 -8.10 -3.71
C GLU A 128 21.89 -8.65 -2.54
N GLU A 129 22.29 -7.76 -1.63
CA GLU A 129 22.93 -8.12 -0.37
C GLU A 129 22.21 -7.49 0.80
N ASN A 130 21.97 -8.28 1.84
CA ASN A 130 21.31 -7.84 3.05
C ASN A 130 22.01 -8.47 4.25
N THR A 131 22.03 -7.75 5.36
CA THR A 131 22.45 -8.28 6.65
C THR A 131 21.29 -8.15 7.64
N VAL A 132 20.99 -9.24 8.34
CA VAL A 132 19.96 -9.29 9.38
C VAL A 132 20.58 -9.72 10.69
N ILE A 133 20.08 -9.15 11.77
CA ILE A 133 20.58 -9.41 13.13
C ILE A 133 19.50 -10.15 13.90
N ALA A 134 19.86 -11.30 14.44
CA ALA A 134 19.08 -12.02 15.45
C ALA A 134 19.64 -11.67 16.83
N ASP A 135 18.90 -10.91 17.60
CA ASP A 135 19.26 -10.51 18.96
C ASP A 135 18.12 -10.87 19.91
N CYS A 136 18.33 -11.93 20.68
CA CYS A 136 17.34 -12.45 21.62
C CYS A 136 17.39 -11.75 23.00
N GLU A 137 18.49 -11.10 23.33
CA GLU A 137 18.73 -10.55 24.66
C GLU A 137 18.91 -9.01 24.65
N GLY A 138 18.81 -8.39 23.50
CA GLY A 138 19.07 -6.95 23.34
C GLY A 138 20.54 -6.56 23.55
N LYS A 139 21.45 -7.52 23.42
CA LYS A 139 22.91 -7.31 23.59
C LYS A 139 23.63 -7.04 22.29
N GLY A 140 22.96 -7.24 21.15
CA GLY A 140 23.51 -6.95 19.83
C GLY A 140 23.47 -5.46 19.50
N PRO A 141 24.24 -5.01 18.50
CA PRO A 141 24.17 -3.63 18.02
C PRO A 141 22.78 -3.34 17.43
N SER A 142 22.15 -2.29 17.92
CA SER A 142 20.79 -1.88 17.51
C SER A 142 20.71 -1.41 16.03
N THR A 143 21.86 -1.18 15.38
CA THR A 143 21.98 -0.72 14.01
C THR A 143 23.10 -1.42 13.27
N LEU A 144 22.98 -1.53 11.93
CA LEU A 144 24.06 -2.05 11.04
C LEU A 144 25.37 -1.25 11.16
N GLU A 145 25.32 -0.01 11.63
CA GLU A 145 26.53 0.81 11.84
C GLU A 145 27.45 0.24 12.91
N GLY A 146 26.91 -0.40 13.95
CA GLY A 146 27.69 -1.09 14.97
C GLY A 146 28.44 -2.33 14.47
N LEU A 147 28.17 -2.79 13.23
CA LEU A 147 28.83 -3.94 12.61
C LEU A 147 29.98 -3.55 11.68
N LYS A 148 30.11 -2.25 11.34
CA LYS A 148 31.22 -1.76 10.50
C LYS A 148 32.55 -2.04 11.20
N GLY A 149 33.36 -2.92 10.59
CA GLY A 149 34.69 -3.29 11.07
C GLY A 149 34.83 -4.70 11.71
N LYS A 150 33.77 -5.51 11.64
CA LYS A 150 33.80 -6.92 12.08
C LYS A 150 33.83 -7.95 10.92
N PHE A 151 33.94 -7.46 9.67
CA PHE A 151 34.04 -8.31 8.48
C PHE A 151 35.37 -8.09 7.77
#